data_88606a88eab3034515c95b6780d8b89b
#
_entry.id   88606a88eab3034515c95b6780d8b89b
#
_cell.length_a   1.000
_cell.length_b   1.000
_cell.length_c   1.000
_cell.angle_alpha   90.00
_cell.angle_beta   90.00
_cell.angle_gamma   90.00
#
_symmetry.space_group_name_H-M   'P 1'
#
loop_
_entity.id
_entity.type
_entity.pdbx_description
1 polymer ?
#
loop_
_entity_poly.entity_id
_entity_poly.type
_entity_poly.pdbx_seq_one_letter_code
_entity_poly.pdbx_strand_id
1 'polypeptide(L)'
;MDKERKEKTARVQDAEADGIIEGRNAVIEALRAGTTIDKIFIQKGETDKTLGHIASTARAAGVVVVDADKRKLDFMSRTHAHQGVIALTSVREYVSVEDILNIAREKGENPLIVVCDEISDPHNLGAIIRTAECAGAHGVVIPKRRSCLLYTSPSPRD
;
A
#
# COMPACT_ATOMS: atom_id res chain seq x y z
N MET A 1 18.36 -26.07 1.36
CA MET A 1 18.41 -24.60 1.62
C MET A 1 17.88 -23.76 0.46
N ASP A 2 18.17 -24.07 -0.81
CA ASP A 2 17.69 -23.25 -1.95
C ASP A 2 16.18 -23.40 -2.27
N LYS A 3 15.59 -24.55 -2.00
CA LYS A 3 14.17 -24.79 -2.31
C LYS A 3 13.20 -24.02 -1.38
N GLU A 4 13.51 -23.99 -0.09
CA GLU A 4 12.76 -23.22 0.90
C GLU A 4 12.84 -21.70 0.66
N ARG A 5 14.01 -21.23 0.20
CA ARG A 5 14.20 -19.81 -0.13
C ARG A 5 13.41 -19.41 -1.37
N LYS A 6 13.35 -20.28 -2.39
CA LYS A 6 12.55 -20.08 -3.60
C LYS A 6 11.04 -20.12 -3.32
N GLU A 7 10.56 -21.05 -2.47
CA GLU A 7 9.16 -21.12 -2.08
C GLU A 7 8.73 -19.91 -1.22
N LYS A 8 9.61 -19.41 -0.34
CA LYS A 8 9.34 -18.20 0.43
C LYS A 8 9.27 -16.96 -0.47
N THR A 9 10.19 -16.83 -1.42
CA THR A 9 10.19 -15.73 -2.39
C THR A 9 8.95 -15.75 -3.29
N ALA A 10 8.52 -16.93 -3.74
CA ALA A 10 7.29 -17.08 -4.53
C ALA A 10 6.04 -16.70 -3.72
N ARG A 11 5.96 -17.10 -2.44
CA ARG A 11 4.83 -16.70 -1.56
C ARG A 11 4.76 -15.21 -1.28
N VAL A 12 5.89 -14.52 -1.20
CA VAL A 12 5.93 -13.05 -1.07
C VAL A 12 5.47 -12.40 -2.37
N GLN A 13 5.91 -12.89 -3.52
CA GLN A 13 5.48 -12.39 -4.83
C GLN A 13 3.99 -12.61 -5.11
N ASP A 14 3.41 -13.76 -4.72
CA ASP A 14 1.98 -14.02 -4.83
C ASP A 14 1.16 -13.11 -3.87
N ALA A 15 1.69 -12.83 -2.67
CA ALA A 15 1.07 -11.90 -1.73
C ALA A 15 1.14 -10.43 -2.21
N GLU A 16 2.21 -10.06 -2.92
CA GLU A 16 2.36 -8.76 -3.57
C GLU A 16 1.33 -8.55 -4.69
N ALA A 17 1.05 -9.59 -5.47
CA ALA A 17 0.01 -9.55 -6.51
C ALA A 17 -1.39 -9.27 -5.95
N ASP A 18 -1.63 -9.62 -4.69
CA ASP A 18 -2.90 -9.46 -3.99
C ASP A 18 -2.99 -8.17 -3.14
N GLY A 19 -1.90 -7.42 -3.01
CA GLY A 19 -1.86 -6.15 -2.28
C GLY A 19 -1.94 -6.28 -0.75
N ILE A 20 -1.86 -7.48 -0.17
CA ILE A 20 -1.90 -7.74 1.26
C ILE A 20 -0.81 -8.72 1.66
N ILE A 21 0.01 -8.34 2.64
CA ILE A 21 1.02 -9.21 3.25
C ILE A 21 0.64 -9.42 4.73
N GLU A 22 0.50 -10.67 5.15
CA GLU A 22 0.07 -11.05 6.49
C GLU A 22 1.17 -11.79 7.25
N GLY A 23 1.26 -11.49 8.54
CA GLY A 23 2.18 -12.17 9.45
C GLY A 23 3.54 -11.51 9.57
N ARG A 24 4.16 -11.71 10.74
CA ARG A 24 5.37 -10.99 11.17
C ARG A 24 6.56 -11.18 10.23
N ASN A 25 6.84 -12.43 9.90
CA ASN A 25 8.00 -12.76 9.06
C ASN A 25 7.86 -12.22 7.64
N ALA A 26 6.65 -12.35 7.05
CA ALA A 26 6.37 -11.86 5.72
C ALA A 26 6.50 -10.33 5.62
N VAL A 27 5.97 -9.60 6.63
CA VAL A 27 6.09 -8.14 6.69
C VAL A 27 7.55 -7.70 6.88
N ILE A 28 8.34 -8.41 7.72
CA ILE A 28 9.77 -8.12 7.90
C ILE A 28 10.53 -8.34 6.59
N GLU A 29 10.26 -9.44 5.89
CA GLU A 29 10.90 -9.74 4.60
C GLU A 29 10.54 -8.69 3.54
N ALA A 30 9.27 -8.30 3.45
CA ALA A 30 8.83 -7.24 2.54
C ALA A 30 9.52 -5.89 2.81
N LEU A 31 9.63 -5.49 4.09
CA LEU A 31 10.38 -4.29 4.47
C LEU A 31 11.86 -4.36 4.10
N ARG A 32 12.50 -5.54 4.25
CA ARG A 32 13.90 -5.76 3.87
C ARG A 32 14.13 -5.80 2.37
N ALA A 33 13.16 -6.35 1.63
CA ALA A 33 13.20 -6.42 0.17
C ALA A 33 12.96 -5.06 -0.51
N GLY A 34 12.56 -4.03 0.27
CA GLY A 34 12.21 -2.71 -0.27
C GLY A 34 10.89 -2.70 -1.03
N THR A 35 10.00 -3.67 -0.76
CA THR A 35 8.65 -3.72 -1.32
C THR A 35 7.90 -2.43 -1.02
N THR A 36 7.19 -1.89 -2.00
CA THR A 36 6.39 -0.67 -1.83
C THR A 36 5.20 -0.96 -0.93
N ILE A 37 5.32 -0.58 0.35
CA ILE A 37 4.29 -0.74 1.36
C ILE A 37 3.62 0.61 1.60
N ASP A 38 2.32 0.68 1.39
CA ASP A 38 1.53 1.89 1.63
C ASP A 38 1.27 2.09 3.11
N LYS A 39 0.89 1.02 3.80
CA LYS A 39 0.45 1.10 5.19
C LYS A 39 0.64 -0.24 5.91
N ILE A 40 1.02 -0.17 7.18
CA ILE A 40 1.09 -1.34 8.05
C ILE A 40 0.10 -1.16 9.20
N PHE A 41 -0.76 -2.15 9.39
CA PHE A 41 -1.66 -2.24 10.53
C PHE A 41 -1.05 -3.16 11.58
N ILE A 42 -0.97 -2.66 12.82
CA ILE A 42 -0.43 -3.39 13.97
C ILE A 42 -1.50 -3.47 15.05
N GLN A 43 -1.64 -4.63 15.66
CA GLN A 43 -2.61 -4.88 16.72
C GLN A 43 -2.34 -4.00 17.94
N LYS A 44 -3.35 -3.22 18.33
CA LYS A 44 -3.29 -2.34 19.50
C LYS A 44 -3.23 -3.15 20.79
N GLY A 45 -2.36 -2.72 21.71
CA GLY A 45 -2.28 -3.29 23.05
C GLY A 45 -1.40 -4.54 23.17
N GLU A 46 -0.82 -5.03 22.09
CA GLU A 46 0.17 -6.10 22.13
C GLU A 46 1.57 -5.54 22.38
N THR A 47 2.15 -5.86 23.53
CA THR A 47 3.53 -5.50 23.92
C THR A 47 4.52 -6.55 23.42
N ASP A 48 4.53 -6.81 22.11
CA ASP A 48 5.46 -7.76 21.51
C ASP A 48 6.66 -7.01 20.92
N LYS A 49 7.87 -7.46 21.28
CA LYS A 49 9.12 -6.87 20.79
C LYS A 49 9.24 -6.91 19.28
N THR A 50 8.70 -7.97 18.64
CA THR A 50 8.74 -8.14 17.18
C THR A 50 7.84 -7.13 16.49
N LEU A 51 6.62 -6.90 17.01
CA LEU A 51 5.72 -5.88 16.48
C LEU A 51 6.28 -4.47 16.67
N GLY A 52 6.92 -4.21 17.82
CA GLY A 52 7.62 -2.96 18.06
C GLY A 52 8.78 -2.72 17.08
N HIS A 53 9.53 -3.78 16.77
CA HIS A 53 10.61 -3.71 15.76
C HIS A 53 10.06 -3.43 14.36
N ILE A 54 8.98 -4.12 13.95
CA ILE A 54 8.31 -3.88 12.67
C ILE A 54 7.84 -2.42 12.58
N ALA A 55 7.19 -1.91 13.63
CA ALA A 55 6.73 -0.52 13.68
C ALA A 55 7.86 0.49 13.53
N SER A 56 8.97 0.27 14.22
CA SER A 56 10.15 1.13 14.17
C SER A 56 10.79 1.12 12.78
N THR A 57 11.01 -0.07 12.21
CA THR A 57 11.61 -0.25 10.88
C THR A 57 10.72 0.38 9.79
N ALA A 58 9.41 0.16 9.87
CA ALA A 58 8.45 0.73 8.94
C ALA A 58 8.45 2.26 8.97
N ARG A 59 8.45 2.86 10.17
CA ARG A 59 8.52 4.31 10.32
C ARG A 59 9.83 4.88 9.79
N ALA A 60 10.96 4.20 10.02
CA ALA A 60 12.26 4.60 9.47
C ALA A 60 12.28 4.54 7.94
N ALA A 61 11.57 3.59 7.33
CA ALA A 61 11.36 3.49 5.89
C ALA A 61 10.28 4.47 5.35
N GLY A 62 9.69 5.31 6.20
CA GLY A 62 8.64 6.26 5.81
C GLY A 62 7.28 5.64 5.55
N VAL A 63 7.07 4.39 5.97
CA VAL A 63 5.78 3.70 5.86
C VAL A 63 4.84 4.13 6.98
N VAL A 64 3.57 4.34 6.63
CA VAL A 64 2.53 4.71 7.60
C VAL A 64 2.17 3.49 8.46
N VAL A 65 2.32 3.62 9.78
CA VAL A 65 1.93 2.59 10.76
C VAL A 65 0.66 3.03 11.47
N VAL A 66 -0.34 2.16 11.49
CA VAL A 66 -1.66 2.41 12.09
C VAL A 66 -1.96 1.33 13.12
N ASP A 67 -2.35 1.75 14.30
CA ASP A 67 -2.86 0.85 15.32
C ASP A 67 -4.27 0.37 14.94
N ALA A 68 -4.52 -0.92 15.02
CA ALA A 68 -5.78 -1.55 14.66
C ALA A 68 -6.24 -2.53 15.73
N ASP A 69 -7.56 -2.62 15.92
CA ASP A 69 -8.15 -3.64 16.78
C ASP A 69 -8.03 -5.02 16.12
N LYS A 70 -7.99 -6.07 16.95
CA LYS A 70 -7.93 -7.45 16.47
C LYS A 70 -9.04 -7.76 15.47
N ARG A 71 -10.28 -7.32 15.74
CA ARG A 71 -11.42 -7.53 14.83
C ARG A 71 -11.19 -6.95 13.44
N LYS A 72 -10.54 -5.79 13.36
CA LYS A 72 -10.19 -5.17 12.09
C LYS A 72 -9.14 -5.98 11.33
N LEU A 73 -8.13 -6.49 12.02
CA LEU A 73 -7.12 -7.36 11.42
C LEU A 73 -7.73 -8.69 10.97
N ASP A 74 -8.58 -9.32 11.78
CA ASP A 74 -9.29 -10.54 11.44
C ASP A 74 -10.17 -10.36 10.18
N PHE A 75 -10.81 -9.19 10.05
CA PHE A 75 -11.63 -8.84 8.88
C PHE A 75 -10.79 -8.61 7.62
N MET A 76 -9.61 -8.02 7.77
CA MET A 76 -8.69 -7.76 6.65
C MET A 76 -7.91 -9.00 6.23
N SER A 77 -7.72 -9.94 7.16
CA SER A 77 -6.92 -11.14 6.95
C SER A 77 -7.62 -12.14 6.04
N ARG A 78 -6.90 -12.69 5.08
CA ARG A 78 -7.39 -13.74 4.20
C ARG A 78 -7.13 -15.14 4.76
N THR A 79 -6.00 -15.28 5.45
CA THR A 79 -5.52 -16.57 5.96
C THR A 79 -5.84 -16.77 7.43
N HIS A 80 -6.34 -15.74 8.12
CA HIS A 80 -6.52 -15.69 9.58
C HIS A 80 -5.23 -15.94 10.38
N ALA A 81 -4.08 -15.81 9.73
CA ALA A 81 -2.75 -16.04 10.31
C ALA A 81 -1.92 -14.73 10.41
N HIS A 82 -2.59 -13.58 10.58
CA HIS A 82 -1.94 -12.27 10.55
C HIS A 82 -0.96 -12.00 11.70
N GLN A 83 -1.01 -12.76 12.79
CA GLN A 83 -0.08 -12.64 13.93
C GLN A 83 0.06 -11.20 14.49
N GLY A 84 -1.01 -10.42 14.44
CA GLY A 84 -1.05 -9.04 14.92
C GLY A 84 -0.51 -8.00 13.94
N VAL A 85 -0.18 -8.36 12.70
CA VAL A 85 0.31 -7.41 11.70
C VAL A 85 -0.17 -7.75 10.29
N ILE A 86 -0.57 -6.70 9.55
CA ILE A 86 -0.92 -6.76 8.13
C ILE A 86 -0.32 -5.55 7.44
N ALA A 87 0.38 -5.77 6.33
CA ALA A 87 0.85 -4.71 5.46
C ALA A 87 0.00 -4.67 4.18
N LEU A 88 -0.38 -3.47 3.76
CA LEU A 88 -0.96 -3.21 2.46
C LEU A 88 0.16 -2.77 1.52
N THR A 89 0.28 -3.46 0.40
CA THR A 89 1.24 -3.11 -0.64
C THR A 89 0.52 -2.41 -1.79
N SER A 90 1.22 -1.48 -2.42
CA SER A 90 0.72 -0.87 -3.65
C SER A 90 0.90 -1.85 -4.79
N VAL A 91 -0.18 -2.13 -5.49
CA VAL A 91 -0.14 -2.88 -6.77
C VAL A 91 0.46 -2.00 -7.88
N ARG A 92 0.66 -0.71 -7.60
CA ARG A 92 1.22 0.28 -8.52
C ARG A 92 2.37 1.04 -7.87
N GLU A 93 3.45 1.17 -8.60
CA GLU A 93 4.55 2.05 -8.20
C GLU A 93 4.08 3.51 -8.24
N TYR A 94 4.27 4.22 -7.12
CA TYR A 94 4.09 5.66 -7.10
C TYR A 94 5.32 6.30 -7.74
N VAL A 95 5.05 7.29 -8.57
CA VAL A 95 6.10 8.10 -9.19
C VAL A 95 6.26 9.42 -8.42
N SER A 96 7.38 10.07 -8.59
CA SER A 96 7.60 11.41 -8.02
C SER A 96 6.86 12.48 -8.83
N VAL A 97 6.66 13.65 -8.22
CA VAL A 97 6.10 14.81 -8.95
C VAL A 97 7.00 15.21 -10.12
N GLU A 98 8.31 15.06 -9.97
CA GLU A 98 9.28 15.36 -11.03
C GLU A 98 9.12 14.41 -12.22
N ASP A 99 8.82 13.12 -11.99
CA ASP A 99 8.53 12.18 -13.07
C ASP A 99 7.28 12.58 -13.85
N ILE A 100 6.24 13.05 -13.15
CA ILE A 100 5.02 13.58 -13.81
C ILE A 100 5.32 14.80 -14.66
N LEU A 101 6.15 15.72 -14.15
CA LEU A 101 6.58 16.91 -14.90
C LEU A 101 7.42 16.54 -16.13
N ASN A 102 8.26 15.53 -16.02
CA ASN A 102 9.07 15.03 -17.14
C ASN A 102 8.19 14.44 -18.25
N ILE A 103 7.11 13.73 -17.91
CA ILE A 103 6.14 13.23 -18.90
C ILE A 103 5.56 14.39 -19.73
N ALA A 104 5.19 15.50 -19.08
CA ALA A 104 4.69 16.67 -19.79
C ALA A 104 5.75 17.30 -20.70
N ARG A 105 6.99 17.41 -20.21
CA ARG A 105 8.12 17.95 -20.98
C ARG A 105 8.41 17.09 -22.22
N GLU A 106 8.42 15.77 -22.08
CA GLU A 106 8.65 14.84 -23.18
C GLU A 106 7.56 14.93 -24.26
N LYS A 107 6.30 15.19 -23.84
CA LYS A 107 5.18 15.43 -24.77
C LYS A 107 5.18 16.84 -25.37
N GLY A 108 5.99 17.76 -24.87
CA GLY A 108 5.97 19.17 -25.27
C GLY A 108 4.69 19.91 -24.86
N GLU A 109 4.05 19.45 -23.81
CA GLU A 109 2.77 19.95 -23.30
C GLU A 109 2.95 20.71 -21.98
N ASN A 110 2.03 21.65 -21.70
CA ASN A 110 1.98 22.25 -20.38
C ASN A 110 1.51 21.22 -19.36
N PRO A 111 2.17 21.08 -18.19
CA PRO A 111 1.79 20.07 -17.21
C PRO A 111 0.39 20.35 -16.64
N LEU A 112 -0.51 19.38 -16.79
CA LEU A 112 -1.81 19.32 -16.13
C LEU A 112 -1.73 18.27 -15.02
N ILE A 113 -1.79 18.69 -13.77
CA ILE A 113 -1.68 17.83 -12.60
C ILE A 113 -2.92 18.03 -11.73
N VAL A 114 -3.57 16.94 -11.35
CA VAL A 114 -4.68 16.96 -10.40
C VAL A 114 -4.14 16.68 -9.01
N VAL A 115 -4.35 17.59 -8.08
CA VAL A 115 -3.97 17.41 -6.68
C VAL A 115 -5.22 17.14 -5.85
N CYS A 116 -5.24 16.00 -5.20
CA CYS A 116 -6.34 15.56 -4.35
C CYS A 116 -5.95 15.68 -2.89
N ASP A 117 -6.75 16.34 -2.08
CA ASP A 117 -6.56 16.43 -0.63
C ASP A 117 -7.74 15.79 0.11
N GLU A 118 -7.44 15.08 1.21
CA GLU A 118 -8.41 14.46 2.13
C GLU A 118 -9.51 13.59 1.47
N ILE A 119 -9.23 12.93 0.34
CA ILE A 119 -10.18 12.01 -0.28
C ILE A 119 -10.30 10.75 0.57
N SER A 120 -11.44 10.56 1.19
CA SER A 120 -11.72 9.45 2.11
C SER A 120 -12.36 8.23 1.41
N ASP A 121 -13.03 8.45 0.27
CA ASP A 121 -13.76 7.40 -0.46
C ASP A 121 -12.97 6.93 -1.69
N PRO A 122 -12.64 5.62 -1.78
CA PRO A 122 -11.98 5.02 -2.93
C PRO A 122 -12.74 5.20 -4.25
N HIS A 123 -14.08 5.18 -4.22
CA HIS A 123 -14.89 5.38 -5.41
C HIS A 123 -14.72 6.77 -5.99
N ASN A 124 -14.64 7.79 -5.14
CA ASN A 124 -14.40 9.16 -5.54
C ASN A 124 -13.01 9.30 -6.16
N LEU A 125 -11.99 8.72 -5.55
CA LEU A 125 -10.63 8.72 -6.11
C LEU A 125 -10.60 8.05 -7.48
N GLY A 126 -11.26 6.90 -7.64
CA GLY A 126 -11.34 6.21 -8.93
C GLY A 126 -12.04 7.04 -10.01
N ALA A 127 -13.11 7.77 -9.64
CA ALA A 127 -13.79 8.67 -10.56
C ALA A 127 -12.90 9.86 -10.98
N ILE A 128 -12.17 10.46 -10.03
CA ILE A 128 -11.24 11.54 -10.30
C ILE A 128 -10.11 11.08 -11.23
N ILE A 129 -9.51 9.91 -10.98
CA ILE A 129 -8.44 9.37 -11.82
C ILE A 129 -8.94 9.16 -13.26
N ARG A 130 -10.11 8.55 -13.45
CA ARG A 130 -10.69 8.39 -14.79
C ARG A 130 -10.95 9.72 -15.49
N THR A 131 -11.48 10.69 -14.76
CA THR A 131 -11.75 12.03 -15.31
C THR A 131 -10.44 12.74 -15.67
N ALA A 132 -9.43 12.66 -14.81
CA ALA A 132 -8.11 13.23 -15.05
C ALA A 132 -7.46 12.62 -16.30
N GLU A 133 -7.54 11.30 -16.47
CA GLU A 133 -7.06 10.60 -17.66
C GLU A 133 -7.78 11.07 -18.93
N CYS A 134 -9.11 11.15 -18.90
CA CYS A 134 -9.90 11.65 -20.04
C CYS A 134 -9.59 13.12 -20.36
N ALA A 135 -9.24 13.92 -19.37
CA ALA A 135 -8.85 15.34 -19.54
C ALA A 135 -7.40 15.51 -20.01
N GLY A 136 -6.64 14.43 -20.18
CA GLY A 136 -5.23 14.47 -20.57
C GLY A 136 -4.30 14.92 -19.45
N ALA A 137 -4.66 14.70 -18.19
CA ALA A 137 -3.77 15.00 -17.07
C ALA A 137 -2.54 14.10 -17.09
N HIS A 138 -1.39 14.68 -16.76
CA HIS A 138 -0.09 13.99 -16.72
C HIS A 138 0.10 13.17 -15.44
N GLY A 139 -0.67 13.48 -14.41
CA GLY A 139 -0.67 12.72 -13.17
C GLY A 139 -1.67 13.21 -12.15
N VAL A 140 -1.89 12.37 -11.14
CA VAL A 140 -2.74 12.66 -9.98
C VAL A 140 -1.88 12.54 -8.72
N VAL A 141 -1.83 13.59 -7.94
CA VAL A 141 -1.10 13.66 -6.66
C VAL A 141 -2.09 13.44 -5.53
N ILE A 142 -1.78 12.47 -4.67
CA ILE A 142 -2.56 12.17 -3.47
C ILE A 142 -1.67 12.25 -2.23
N PRO A 143 -2.17 12.73 -1.08
CA PRO A 143 -1.36 12.80 0.12
C PRO A 143 -1.08 11.39 0.66
N LYS A 144 0.14 11.15 1.12
CA LYS A 144 0.57 9.88 1.73
C LYS A 144 -0.18 9.57 3.03
N ARG A 145 -0.71 10.60 3.70
CA ARG A 145 -1.50 10.50 4.92
C ARG A 145 -2.91 10.99 4.66
N ARG A 146 -3.92 10.40 5.31
CA ARG A 146 -5.34 10.76 5.19
C ARG A 146 -5.94 10.58 3.78
N SER A 147 -5.30 9.78 2.94
CA SER A 147 -5.93 9.32 1.70
C SER A 147 -6.54 7.94 1.90
N CYS A 148 -7.63 7.69 1.23
CA CYS A 148 -8.22 6.35 1.13
C CYS A 148 -7.37 5.50 0.18
N LEU A 149 -6.18 5.10 0.58
CA LEU A 149 -5.43 4.11 -0.16
C LEU A 149 -6.17 2.78 -0.06
N LEU A 150 -6.95 2.59 -1.04
CA LEU A 150 -7.60 1.46 -1.64
C LEU A 150 -7.59 0.17 -0.83
N TYR A 151 -8.62 0.01 -0.07
CA TYR A 151 -9.22 -1.28 0.13
C TYR A 151 -10.29 -1.45 -0.96
N THR A 152 -9.98 -2.10 -2.05
CA THR A 152 -10.99 -2.60 -2.96
C THR A 152 -11.60 -3.83 -2.32
N SER A 153 -12.64 -3.64 -1.55
CA SER A 153 -13.60 -4.71 -1.29
C SER A 153 -14.19 -5.11 -2.65
N PRO A 154 -14.14 -6.40 -3.04
CA PRO A 154 -14.91 -6.82 -4.20
C PRO A 154 -16.37 -6.48 -3.92
N SER A 155 -16.97 -5.71 -4.81
CA SER A 155 -18.40 -5.43 -4.74
C SER A 155 -19.16 -6.76 -4.85
N PRO A 156 -20.11 -7.06 -3.95
CA PRO A 156 -20.97 -8.22 -4.12
C PRO A 156 -22.09 -7.86 -5.11
N ARG A 157 -21.69 -7.60 -6.35
CA ARG A 157 -22.61 -7.47 -7.48
C ARG A 157 -21.88 -7.95 -8.71
N ASP A 158 -21.94 -9.25 -8.86
CA ASP A 158 -22.17 -10.00 -10.09
C ASP A 158 -22.58 -11.41 -9.70
#